data_cfb602098e7c4c82aac47046fe08a99b
#
_entry.id   cfb602098e7c4c82aac47046fe08a99b
#
_cell.length_a   1.000
_cell.length_b   1.000
_cell.length_c   1.000
_cell.angle_alpha   90.00
_cell.angle_beta   90.00
_cell.angle_gamma   90.00
#
_symmetry.space_group_name_H-M   'P 1'
#
loop_
_entity.id
_entity.type
_entity.pdbx_description
1 polymer ?
#
loop_
_entity_poly.entity_id
_entity_poly.type
_entity_poly.pdbx_seq_one_letter_code
_entity_poly.pdbx_strand_id
1 'polypeptide(L)'
;MAKQIIFVQGAGEGVHARWDSKLVASLERELGESYAVRYPQMPGEDDPDYAAWRAELISEFDLLEDGAILVGHSIGGTILIHVLAEQPPKFRPGGLFLIAAPFIGEGGWPSDDMDDRKDFSERLPPGIPVYLYHGADDDIVPTAHVHLYAKALPHAVVRVFEGRDHQLDNDMSDVARDIRLLD
;
A
#
# COMPACT_ATOMS: atom_id res chain seq x y z
N MET A 1 -15.92 16.86 6.67
CA MET A 1 -14.47 16.97 6.39
C MET A 1 -14.14 15.93 5.33
N ALA A 2 -13.12 16.20 4.49
CA ALA A 2 -12.68 15.22 3.49
C ALA A 2 -12.11 13.96 4.18
N LYS A 3 -12.42 12.78 3.62
CA LYS A 3 -11.92 11.51 4.13
C LYS A 3 -10.40 11.41 3.86
N GLN A 4 -9.63 11.09 4.88
CA GLN A 4 -8.18 11.05 4.76
C GLN A 4 -7.70 9.79 4.05
N ILE A 5 -6.70 9.96 3.20
CA ILE A 5 -5.94 8.87 2.59
C ILE A 5 -4.46 9.15 2.86
N ILE A 6 -3.69 8.16 3.25
CA ILE A 6 -2.24 8.21 3.15
C ILE A 6 -1.79 7.33 2.00
N PHE A 7 -0.92 7.86 1.13
CA PHE A 7 -0.28 7.11 0.05
C PHE A 7 1.21 6.96 0.38
N VAL A 8 1.67 5.71 0.50
CA VAL A 8 3.06 5.35 0.78
C VAL A 8 3.72 4.94 -0.53
N GLN A 9 4.75 5.70 -0.92
CA GLN A 9 5.51 5.50 -2.15
C GLN A 9 6.29 4.18 -2.21
N GLY A 10 6.69 3.78 -3.42
CA GLY A 10 7.70 2.74 -3.62
C GLY A 10 9.11 3.24 -3.37
N ALA A 11 10.11 2.39 -3.69
CA ALA A 11 11.53 2.72 -3.58
C ALA A 11 12.16 2.95 -4.96
N GLY A 12 13.22 3.76 -4.97
CA GLY A 12 14.02 4.09 -6.12
C GLY A 12 14.28 5.58 -6.24
N GLU A 13 15.37 5.95 -6.90
CA GLU A 13 15.75 7.35 -7.07
C GLU A 13 14.65 8.16 -7.78
N GLY A 14 14.13 9.16 -7.09
CA GLY A 14 13.10 10.06 -7.59
C GLY A 14 11.70 9.44 -7.71
N VAL A 15 11.44 8.31 -7.06
CA VAL A 15 10.12 7.67 -7.10
C VAL A 15 9.04 8.60 -6.60
N HIS A 16 9.25 9.27 -5.46
CA HIS A 16 8.29 10.22 -4.91
C HIS A 16 7.89 11.30 -5.93
N ALA A 17 8.87 11.97 -6.52
CA ALA A 17 8.59 13.15 -7.35
C ALA A 17 8.23 12.84 -8.80
N ARG A 18 8.70 11.71 -9.36
CA ARG A 18 8.65 11.46 -10.81
C ARG A 18 7.73 10.31 -11.22
N TRP A 19 7.56 9.31 -10.33
CA TRP A 19 6.81 8.09 -10.65
C TRP A 19 5.52 8.00 -9.86
N ASP A 20 5.59 7.86 -8.55
CA ASP A 20 4.41 7.66 -7.72
C ASP A 20 3.54 8.92 -7.58
N SER A 21 4.12 10.09 -7.79
CA SER A 21 3.34 11.34 -7.94
C SER A 21 2.27 11.24 -9.03
N LYS A 22 2.46 10.43 -10.07
CA LYS A 22 1.46 10.20 -11.13
C LYS A 22 0.32 9.33 -10.64
N LEU A 23 0.61 8.31 -9.81
CA LEU A 23 -0.41 7.50 -9.15
C LEU A 23 -1.26 8.36 -8.21
N VAL A 24 -0.60 9.18 -7.39
CA VAL A 24 -1.27 10.11 -6.47
C VAL A 24 -2.15 11.08 -7.24
N ALA A 25 -1.63 11.72 -8.28
CA ALA A 25 -2.41 12.65 -9.11
C ALA A 25 -3.61 11.96 -9.80
N SER A 26 -3.45 10.71 -10.23
CA SER A 26 -4.57 9.92 -10.77
C SER A 26 -5.61 9.63 -9.70
N LEU A 27 -5.18 9.21 -8.50
CA LEU A 27 -6.07 8.91 -7.38
C LEU A 27 -6.86 10.16 -6.94
N GLU A 28 -6.18 11.30 -6.77
CA GLU A 28 -6.81 12.58 -6.41
C GLU A 28 -7.85 13.02 -7.45
N ARG A 29 -7.50 12.93 -8.74
CA ARG A 29 -8.43 13.27 -9.83
C ARG A 29 -9.69 12.41 -9.80
N GLU A 30 -9.52 11.10 -9.59
CA GLU A 30 -10.65 10.15 -9.57
C GLU A 30 -11.52 10.33 -8.32
N LEU A 31 -10.95 10.59 -7.15
CA LEU A 31 -11.68 10.71 -5.89
C LEU A 31 -12.32 12.08 -5.69
N GLY A 32 -11.70 13.15 -6.20
CA GLY A 32 -12.18 14.53 -6.06
C GLY A 32 -12.08 15.07 -4.62
N GLU A 33 -12.72 16.21 -4.38
CA GLU A 33 -12.57 17.01 -3.16
C GLU A 33 -13.14 16.36 -1.87
N SER A 34 -13.86 15.25 -2.01
CA SER A 34 -14.37 14.50 -0.86
C SER A 34 -13.27 13.74 -0.11
N TYR A 35 -12.10 13.65 -0.69
CA TYR A 35 -10.93 12.95 -0.12
C TYR A 35 -9.71 13.87 -0.08
N ALA A 36 -8.86 13.67 0.94
CA ALA A 36 -7.61 14.40 1.10
C ALA A 36 -6.46 13.40 1.13
N VAL A 37 -5.61 13.41 0.10
CA VAL A 37 -4.46 12.50 -0.01
C VAL A 37 -3.25 13.14 0.64
N ARG A 38 -2.72 12.49 1.69
CA ARG A 38 -1.40 12.77 2.26
C ARG A 38 -0.38 11.91 1.51
N TYR A 39 0.67 12.56 1.04
CA TYR A 39 1.72 11.90 0.30
C TYR A 39 3.10 12.30 0.84
N PRO A 40 3.51 11.75 2.00
CA PRO A 40 4.80 12.05 2.60
C PRO A 40 5.94 11.47 1.77
N GLN A 41 7.05 12.20 1.68
CA GLN A 41 8.28 11.66 1.12
C GLN A 41 8.96 10.77 2.16
N MET A 42 9.15 9.49 1.82
CA MET A 42 9.81 8.56 2.72
C MET A 42 11.33 8.77 2.73
N PRO A 43 11.99 8.60 3.90
CA PRO A 43 13.43 8.85 4.02
C PRO A 43 14.24 7.81 3.23
N GLY A 44 15.29 8.26 2.50
CA GLY A 44 16.20 7.38 1.78
C GLY A 44 15.49 6.52 0.72
N GLU A 45 14.68 7.14 -0.13
CA GLU A 45 13.81 6.43 -1.09
C GLU A 45 14.56 5.52 -2.08
N ASP A 46 15.82 5.79 -2.35
CA ASP A 46 16.70 5.02 -3.23
C ASP A 46 17.26 3.75 -2.58
N ASP A 47 17.36 3.72 -1.25
CA ASP A 47 17.81 2.57 -0.45
C ASP A 47 17.00 2.53 0.87
N PRO A 48 15.75 2.05 0.84
CA PRO A 48 14.84 2.14 1.96
C PRO A 48 15.29 1.32 3.15
N ASP A 49 15.48 1.97 4.28
CA ASP A 49 15.68 1.35 5.60
C ASP A 49 14.33 1.11 6.27
N TYR A 50 14.04 -0.14 6.63
CA TYR A 50 12.75 -0.50 7.25
C TYR A 50 12.47 0.27 8.55
N ALA A 51 13.48 0.39 9.41
CA ALA A 51 13.30 1.07 10.70
C ALA A 51 13.00 2.57 10.52
N ALA A 52 13.68 3.23 9.55
CA ALA A 52 13.44 4.63 9.23
C ALA A 52 12.04 4.84 8.64
N TRP A 53 11.61 4.01 7.68
CA TRP A 53 10.27 4.09 7.10
C TRP A 53 9.18 3.77 8.12
N ARG A 54 9.41 2.78 8.98
CA ARG A 54 8.51 2.45 10.08
C ARG A 54 8.31 3.64 11.04
N ALA A 55 9.39 4.32 11.41
CA ALA A 55 9.31 5.48 12.29
C ALA A 55 8.52 6.62 11.64
N GLU A 56 8.75 6.89 10.35
CA GLU A 56 8.00 7.89 9.60
C GLU A 56 6.51 7.54 9.50
N LEU A 57 6.18 6.29 9.17
CA LEU A 57 4.79 5.84 9.11
C LEU A 57 4.05 5.96 10.44
N ILE A 58 4.71 5.63 11.56
CA ILE A 58 4.12 5.79 12.89
C ILE A 58 3.82 7.27 13.18
N SER A 59 4.73 8.18 12.79
CA SER A 59 4.52 9.62 12.92
C SER A 59 3.36 10.11 12.05
N GLU A 60 3.25 9.63 10.81
CA GLU A 60 2.13 9.93 9.93
C GLU A 60 0.80 9.38 10.45
N PHE A 61 0.80 8.19 11.05
CA PHE A 61 -0.39 7.59 11.64
C PHE A 61 -0.97 8.42 12.80
N ASP A 62 -0.13 9.13 13.55
CA ASP A 62 -0.60 10.04 14.63
C ASP A 62 -1.38 11.26 14.08
N LEU A 63 -1.34 11.51 12.78
CA LEU A 63 -2.07 12.58 12.10
C LEU A 63 -3.38 12.11 11.44
N LEU A 64 -3.66 10.81 11.47
CA LEU A 64 -4.83 10.21 10.83
C LEU A 64 -5.96 9.97 11.83
N GLU A 65 -7.19 10.02 11.31
CA GLU A 65 -8.42 9.82 12.08
C GLU A 65 -9.10 8.50 11.69
N ASP A 66 -10.06 8.06 12.50
CA ASP A 66 -10.89 6.88 12.23
C ASP A 66 -11.50 6.95 10.82
N GLY A 67 -11.39 5.86 10.08
CA GLY A 67 -11.85 5.77 8.70
C GLY A 67 -10.83 6.15 7.64
N ALA A 68 -9.62 6.60 8.03
CA ALA A 68 -8.55 6.90 7.07
C ALA A 68 -8.19 5.66 6.24
N ILE A 69 -7.98 5.87 4.93
CA ILE A 69 -7.60 4.83 3.97
C ILE A 69 -6.09 4.79 3.84
N LEU A 70 -5.54 3.58 3.85
CA LEU A 70 -4.10 3.34 3.75
C LEU A 70 -3.80 2.72 2.37
N VAL A 71 -2.99 3.39 1.58
CA VAL A 71 -2.58 2.96 0.24
C VAL A 71 -1.07 2.85 0.20
N GLY A 72 -0.52 1.73 -0.28
CA GLY A 72 0.90 1.55 -0.45
C GLY A 72 1.25 0.96 -1.81
N HIS A 73 2.23 1.55 -2.49
CA HIS A 73 2.75 1.08 -3.77
C HIS A 73 4.10 0.38 -3.57
N SER A 74 4.29 -0.76 -4.27
CA SER A 74 5.56 -1.49 -4.28
C SER A 74 6.05 -1.78 -2.86
N ILE A 75 7.34 -1.57 -2.56
CA ILE A 75 7.90 -1.77 -1.22
C ILE A 75 7.21 -0.93 -0.14
N GLY A 76 6.65 0.22 -0.49
CA GLY A 76 5.86 1.03 0.44
C GLY A 76 4.61 0.30 0.93
N GLY A 77 3.97 -0.48 0.07
CA GLY A 77 2.86 -1.35 0.47
C GLY A 77 3.31 -2.48 1.39
N THR A 78 4.47 -3.07 1.10
CA THR A 78 5.08 -4.11 1.94
C THR A 78 5.40 -3.59 3.33
N ILE A 79 6.10 -2.45 3.42
CA ILE A 79 6.45 -1.85 4.70
C ILE A 79 5.19 -1.45 5.47
N LEU A 80 4.21 -0.86 4.79
CA LEU A 80 2.94 -0.45 5.39
C LEU A 80 2.22 -1.62 6.08
N ILE A 81 2.06 -2.76 5.41
CA ILE A 81 1.37 -3.92 6.01
C ILE A 81 2.18 -4.53 7.16
N HIS A 82 3.52 -4.56 7.07
CA HIS A 82 4.37 -5.03 8.18
C HIS A 82 4.24 -4.13 9.41
N VAL A 83 4.30 -2.81 9.22
CA VAL A 83 4.12 -1.85 10.32
C VAL A 83 2.76 -2.00 10.99
N LEU A 84 1.68 -2.15 10.21
CA LEU A 84 0.34 -2.40 10.75
C LEU A 84 0.22 -3.69 11.55
N ALA A 85 0.90 -4.75 11.10
CA ALA A 85 0.90 -6.05 11.79
C ALA A 85 1.75 -6.05 13.07
N GLU A 86 2.80 -5.24 13.12
CA GLU A 86 3.68 -5.11 14.29
C GLU A 86 3.11 -4.16 15.35
N GLN A 87 2.55 -3.04 14.92
CA GLN A 87 2.06 -1.98 15.79
C GLN A 87 0.73 -1.42 15.25
N PRO A 88 -0.40 -1.92 15.73
CA PRO A 88 -1.70 -1.38 15.34
C PRO A 88 -1.78 0.14 15.60
N PRO A 89 -2.31 0.93 14.66
CA PRO A 89 -2.45 2.37 14.84
C PRO A 89 -3.51 2.70 15.91
N LYS A 90 -3.48 3.94 16.44
CA LYS A 90 -4.44 4.42 17.44
C LYS A 90 -5.83 4.68 16.86
N PHE A 91 -5.92 4.91 15.56
CA PHE A 91 -7.17 5.08 14.81
C PHE A 91 -7.63 3.75 14.19
N ARG A 92 -8.88 3.67 13.78
CA ARG A 92 -9.41 2.53 13.03
C ARG A 92 -9.30 2.79 11.53
N PRO A 93 -8.39 2.10 10.80
CA PRO A 93 -8.29 2.26 9.37
C PRO A 93 -9.58 1.86 8.65
N GLY A 94 -9.98 2.65 7.66
CA GLY A 94 -11.15 2.37 6.82
C GLY A 94 -10.89 1.31 5.76
N GLY A 95 -9.63 1.11 5.36
CA GLY A 95 -9.20 0.09 4.41
C GLY A 95 -7.72 0.12 4.14
N LEU A 96 -7.17 -1.00 3.67
CA LEU A 96 -5.77 -1.18 3.26
C LEU A 96 -5.72 -1.59 1.79
N PHE A 97 -5.00 -0.83 0.99
CA PHE A 97 -4.87 -1.01 -0.45
C PHE A 97 -3.39 -1.20 -0.81
N LEU A 98 -3.03 -2.39 -1.24
CA LEU A 98 -1.66 -2.73 -1.63
C LEU A 98 -1.56 -2.86 -3.15
N ILE A 99 -0.67 -2.08 -3.76
CA ILE A 99 -0.49 -2.01 -5.20
C ILE A 99 0.91 -2.53 -5.55
N ALA A 100 0.99 -3.59 -6.34
CA ALA A 100 2.25 -4.17 -6.81
C ALA A 100 3.27 -4.41 -5.68
N ALA A 101 2.79 -4.75 -4.47
CA ALA A 101 3.64 -4.92 -3.30
C ALA A 101 4.39 -6.26 -3.34
N PRO A 102 5.73 -6.27 -3.19
CA PRO A 102 6.47 -7.51 -3.04
C PRO A 102 6.13 -8.19 -1.72
N PHE A 103 5.92 -9.49 -1.76
CA PHE A 103 5.76 -10.31 -0.56
C PHE A 103 7.14 -10.68 -0.01
N ILE A 104 7.37 -10.49 1.29
CA ILE A 104 8.60 -10.91 1.96
C ILE A 104 8.39 -12.29 2.56
N GLY A 105 9.33 -13.20 2.28
CA GLY A 105 9.36 -14.54 2.83
C GLY A 105 9.23 -15.65 1.80
N GLU A 106 8.85 -16.84 2.23
CA GLU A 106 8.83 -18.04 1.41
C GLU A 106 7.99 -17.87 0.13
N GLY A 107 8.64 -18.04 -1.01
CA GLY A 107 8.06 -17.87 -2.35
C GLY A 107 8.10 -16.43 -2.87
N GLY A 108 8.41 -15.45 -2.02
CA GLY A 108 8.59 -14.06 -2.35
C GLY A 108 10.05 -13.62 -2.30
N TRP A 109 10.29 -12.38 -1.92
CA TRP A 109 11.64 -11.84 -1.79
C TRP A 109 12.21 -12.05 -0.38
N PRO A 110 13.52 -12.26 -0.25
CA PRO A 110 14.19 -12.25 1.05
C PRO A 110 14.27 -10.81 1.59
N SER A 111 14.38 -10.69 2.90
CA SER A 111 14.71 -9.43 3.58
C SER A 111 15.51 -9.75 4.83
N ASP A 112 16.51 -8.92 5.13
CA ASP A 112 17.25 -8.98 6.39
C ASP A 112 16.58 -8.13 7.47
N ASP A 113 15.73 -7.18 7.07
CA ASP A 113 15.12 -6.18 7.95
C ASP A 113 13.66 -6.46 8.31
N MET A 114 12.96 -7.27 7.50
CA MET A 114 11.55 -7.61 7.71
C MET A 114 11.37 -9.12 7.91
N ASP A 115 10.59 -9.49 8.90
CA ASP A 115 10.28 -10.88 9.18
C ASP A 115 9.49 -11.57 8.05
N ASP A 116 9.78 -12.84 7.78
CA ASP A 116 8.90 -13.73 7.01
C ASP A 116 7.58 -13.93 7.77
N ARG A 117 6.57 -13.14 7.40
CA ARG A 117 5.31 -13.09 8.11
C ARG A 117 4.16 -13.66 7.27
N LYS A 118 3.49 -14.64 7.85
CA LYS A 118 2.29 -15.27 7.25
C LYS A 118 1.02 -15.02 8.08
N ASP A 119 1.15 -14.39 9.25
CA ASP A 119 0.09 -14.17 10.23
C ASP A 119 -0.62 -12.81 10.08
N PHE A 120 -0.57 -12.20 8.89
CA PHE A 120 -1.19 -10.90 8.64
C PHE A 120 -2.69 -10.87 9.00
N SER A 121 -3.43 -11.94 8.67
CA SER A 121 -4.87 -12.01 8.95
C SER A 121 -5.21 -11.93 10.46
N GLU A 122 -4.27 -12.33 11.32
CA GLU A 122 -4.43 -12.32 12.78
C GLU A 122 -3.91 -11.04 13.42
N ARG A 123 -2.98 -10.37 12.74
CA ARG A 123 -2.26 -9.20 13.26
C ARG A 123 -2.80 -7.86 12.80
N LEU A 124 -3.40 -7.81 11.62
CA LEU A 124 -4.00 -6.58 11.12
C LEU A 124 -5.19 -6.14 11.99
N PRO A 125 -5.54 -4.84 11.99
CA PRO A 125 -6.72 -4.35 12.68
C PRO A 125 -7.96 -5.18 12.33
N PRO A 126 -8.73 -5.66 13.33
CA PRO A 126 -9.86 -6.56 13.08
C PRO A 126 -10.88 -5.95 12.13
N GLY A 127 -11.25 -6.72 11.10
CA GLY A 127 -12.29 -6.33 10.14
C GLY A 127 -11.86 -5.28 9.11
N ILE A 128 -10.58 -4.91 9.04
CA ILE A 128 -10.09 -3.98 8.01
C ILE A 128 -10.31 -4.57 6.62
N PRO A 129 -11.00 -3.86 5.70
CA PRO A 129 -11.05 -4.28 4.30
C PRO A 129 -9.67 -4.22 3.67
N VAL A 130 -9.24 -5.29 2.98
CA VAL A 130 -7.95 -5.35 2.29
C VAL A 130 -8.16 -5.58 0.81
N TYR A 131 -7.50 -4.76 0.00
CA TYR A 131 -7.51 -4.83 -1.46
C TYR A 131 -6.08 -5.00 -1.98
N LEU A 132 -5.89 -5.94 -2.88
CA LEU A 132 -4.60 -6.28 -3.48
C LEU A 132 -4.69 -6.06 -4.98
N TYR A 133 -3.80 -5.22 -5.52
CA TYR A 133 -3.76 -4.87 -6.93
C TYR A 133 -2.41 -5.24 -7.54
N HIS A 134 -2.44 -5.77 -8.77
CA HIS A 134 -1.21 -6.09 -9.50
C HIS A 134 -1.44 -5.96 -11.01
N GLY A 135 -0.46 -5.44 -11.72
CA GLY A 135 -0.42 -5.51 -13.17
C GLY A 135 0.09 -6.89 -13.64
N ALA A 136 -0.58 -7.50 -14.61
CA ALA A 136 -0.12 -8.80 -15.13
C ALA A 136 1.22 -8.71 -15.88
N ASP A 137 1.51 -7.51 -16.43
CA ASP A 137 2.74 -7.22 -17.18
C ASP A 137 3.79 -6.50 -16.31
N ASP A 138 3.66 -6.61 -14.97
CA ASP A 138 4.64 -6.08 -14.01
C ASP A 138 5.98 -6.83 -14.18
N ASP A 139 7.00 -6.12 -14.65
CA ASP A 139 8.36 -6.63 -14.88
C ASP A 139 9.31 -6.42 -13.70
N ILE A 140 8.83 -5.78 -12.62
CA ILE A 140 9.60 -5.50 -11.40
C ILE A 140 9.24 -6.50 -10.30
N VAL A 141 7.94 -6.58 -9.95
CA VAL A 141 7.44 -7.51 -8.95
C VAL A 141 6.59 -8.59 -9.64
N PRO A 142 7.02 -9.84 -9.65
CA PRO A 142 6.25 -10.92 -10.28
C PRO A 142 4.83 -11.02 -9.72
N THR A 143 3.84 -11.24 -10.58
CA THR A 143 2.42 -11.38 -10.22
C THR A 143 2.17 -12.46 -9.15
N ALA A 144 3.08 -13.45 -9.02
CA ALA A 144 3.04 -14.45 -7.95
C ALA A 144 2.93 -13.84 -6.55
N HIS A 145 3.52 -12.64 -6.33
CA HIS A 145 3.52 -11.97 -5.02
C HIS A 145 2.12 -11.58 -4.54
N VAL A 146 1.23 -11.14 -5.43
CA VAL A 146 -0.15 -10.83 -5.04
C VAL A 146 -0.90 -12.08 -4.58
N HIS A 147 -0.59 -13.24 -5.15
CA HIS A 147 -1.18 -14.51 -4.73
C HIS A 147 -0.63 -15.02 -3.39
N LEU A 148 0.62 -14.70 -3.05
CA LEU A 148 1.18 -14.95 -1.71
C LEU A 148 0.45 -14.13 -0.65
N TYR A 149 0.23 -12.83 -0.93
CA TYR A 149 -0.61 -12.00 -0.05
C TYR A 149 -2.04 -12.55 0.06
N ALA A 150 -2.67 -12.93 -1.05
CA ALA A 150 -4.02 -13.50 -1.03
C ALA A 150 -4.12 -14.77 -0.18
N LYS A 151 -3.08 -15.60 -0.16
CA LYS A 151 -2.98 -16.77 0.71
C LYS A 151 -2.87 -16.39 2.19
N ALA A 152 -2.09 -15.35 2.51
CA ALA A 152 -1.92 -14.84 3.87
C ALA A 152 -3.13 -14.01 4.36
N LEU A 153 -3.95 -13.52 3.44
CA LEU A 153 -5.11 -12.65 3.67
C LEU A 153 -6.35 -13.21 2.94
N PRO A 154 -6.97 -14.31 3.42
CA PRO A 154 -8.04 -15.00 2.70
C PRO A 154 -9.29 -14.15 2.42
N HIS A 155 -9.48 -13.05 3.13
CA HIS A 155 -10.61 -12.13 2.96
C HIS A 155 -10.28 -10.93 2.07
N ALA A 156 -9.04 -10.82 1.55
CA ALA A 156 -8.66 -9.72 0.68
C ALA A 156 -9.34 -9.83 -0.69
N VAL A 157 -9.71 -8.69 -1.24
CA VAL A 157 -10.16 -8.58 -2.63
C VAL A 157 -8.92 -8.48 -3.52
N VAL A 158 -8.78 -9.38 -4.47
CA VAL A 158 -7.63 -9.43 -5.40
C VAL A 158 -8.05 -8.93 -6.77
N ARG A 159 -7.26 -8.02 -7.35
CA ARG A 159 -7.44 -7.51 -8.71
C ARG A 159 -6.12 -7.59 -9.47
N VAL A 160 -6.08 -8.44 -10.49
CA VAL A 160 -4.96 -8.52 -11.42
C VAL A 160 -5.43 -7.96 -12.76
N PHE A 161 -4.68 -7.01 -13.31
CA PHE A 161 -5.05 -6.29 -14.53
C PHE A 161 -4.17 -6.72 -15.69
N GLU A 162 -4.78 -7.35 -16.68
CA GLU A 162 -4.10 -7.67 -17.94
C GLU A 162 -3.61 -6.40 -18.65
N GLY A 163 -2.40 -6.43 -19.17
CA GLY A 163 -1.80 -5.34 -19.93
C GLY A 163 -1.32 -4.14 -19.11
N ARG A 164 -1.38 -4.20 -17.76
CA ARG A 164 -0.86 -3.13 -16.91
C ARG A 164 0.49 -3.51 -16.30
N ASP A 165 1.36 -2.51 -16.20
CA ASP A 165 2.72 -2.60 -15.66
C ASP A 165 2.78 -2.45 -14.13
N HIS A 166 4.00 -2.29 -13.59
CA HIS A 166 4.24 -2.06 -12.15
C HIS A 166 3.56 -0.80 -11.60
N GLN A 167 3.38 0.22 -12.43
CA GLN A 167 2.72 1.49 -12.11
C GLN A 167 1.21 1.48 -12.47
N LEU A 168 0.63 0.32 -12.80
CA LEU A 168 -0.76 0.20 -13.28
C LEU A 168 -1.06 1.17 -14.44
N ASP A 169 -0.09 1.48 -15.29
CA ASP A 169 -0.17 2.49 -16.36
C ASP A 169 -0.56 3.91 -15.85
N ASN A 170 -0.28 4.19 -14.58
CA ASN A 170 -0.67 5.42 -13.87
C ASN A 170 -2.20 5.63 -13.82
N ASP A 171 -2.98 4.58 -13.86
CA ASP A 171 -4.45 4.60 -13.78
C ASP A 171 -4.93 4.04 -12.44
N MET A 172 -5.41 4.92 -11.56
CA MET A 172 -5.94 4.59 -10.24
C MET A 172 -7.48 4.55 -10.20
N SER A 173 -8.15 4.53 -11.34
CA SER A 173 -9.63 4.57 -11.42
C SER A 173 -10.29 3.39 -10.71
N ASP A 174 -9.73 2.18 -10.85
CA ASP A 174 -10.24 0.98 -10.19
C ASP A 174 -10.02 1.04 -8.66
N VAL A 175 -8.85 1.53 -8.23
CA VAL A 175 -8.55 1.73 -6.80
C VAL A 175 -9.50 2.77 -6.20
N ALA A 176 -9.69 3.90 -6.87
CA ALA A 176 -10.60 4.95 -6.44
C ALA A 176 -12.06 4.45 -6.36
N ARG A 177 -12.49 3.63 -7.32
CA ARG A 177 -13.82 3.00 -7.29
C ARG A 177 -14.00 2.14 -6.04
N ASP A 178 -13.03 1.29 -5.73
CA ASP A 178 -13.11 0.40 -4.58
C ASP A 178 -13.04 1.18 -3.25
N ILE A 179 -12.27 2.28 -3.18
CA ILE A 179 -12.26 3.18 -2.02
C ILE A 179 -13.66 3.76 -1.77
N ARG A 180 -14.36 4.22 -2.82
CA ARG A 180 -15.73 4.76 -2.69
C ARG A 180 -16.75 3.72 -2.22
N LEU A 181 -16.52 2.43 -2.43
CA LEU A 181 -17.41 1.37 -1.93
C LEU A 181 -17.33 1.18 -0.41
N LEU A 182 -16.35 1.80 0.25
CA LEU A 182 -16.18 1.78 1.70
C LEU A 182 -16.86 2.95 2.44
N ASP A 183 -17.56 3.81 1.70
CA ASP A 183 -18.29 4.98 2.24
C ASP A 183 -19.67 4.61 2.83
#